data_82cce3a1b3413cef72a12c076cd58e04
#
_entry.id   82cce3a1b3413cef72a12c076cd58e04
#
_cell.length_a   1.000
_cell.length_b   1.000
_cell.length_c   1.000
_cell.angle_alpha   90.00
_cell.angle_beta   90.00
_cell.angle_gamma   90.00
#
_symmetry.space_group_name_H-M   'P 1'
#
loop_
_entity.id
_entity.type
_entity.pdbx_description
1 polymer ?
#
loop_
_entity_poly.entity_id
_entity_poly.type
_entity_poly.pdbx_seq_one_letter_code
_entity_poly.pdbx_strand_id
1 'polypeptide(L)'
;MSDRISPLNESAFAFDCEGSSLIGFLHGGDPSCDVGVLTIVPGGPQYRTGVGRQLLRLARRLVADGVHVMRFDHRGLGDSEGEFRGFQYIKDDIEAAIAEFKRRAPSVKRIILWGGCDGASAAILHAHKLPDVVCIVAGNPFVGSSTSTSKARQMHYLARIRQKSFWMKLLKLEYKLGDYAAGAVKSIRQRLKPKNPKARQDSEPQAGAGKDFSADLLAGLKMFNGKILFLMGDRFLLSTEFDRLVSSSPAWRAAYSKPGYQRLDIKGGDQVFSTHDAQERMFGLAGKWIRESYLIEPARA
;
A
#
# COMPACT_ATOMS: atom_id res chain seq x y z
N MET A 1 24.80 -26.79 -15.01
CA MET A 1 24.13 -26.76 -13.71
C MET A 1 22.62 -26.66 -14.00
N SER A 2 21.88 -27.73 -13.73
CA SER A 2 20.44 -27.79 -13.99
C SER A 2 19.74 -26.95 -12.93
N ASP A 3 19.18 -25.80 -13.30
CA ASP A 3 18.22 -25.05 -12.48
C ASP A 3 16.97 -25.92 -12.29
N ARG A 4 16.99 -26.73 -11.24
CA ARG A 4 15.76 -27.32 -10.74
C ARG A 4 14.90 -26.18 -10.22
N ILE A 5 13.97 -25.70 -11.04
CA ILE A 5 12.85 -24.90 -10.57
C ILE A 5 12.10 -25.82 -9.60
N SER A 6 12.32 -25.62 -8.30
CA SER A 6 11.49 -26.23 -7.27
C SER A 6 10.03 -25.89 -7.61
N PRO A 7 9.09 -26.86 -7.61
CA PRO A 7 7.71 -26.53 -7.87
C PRO A 7 7.29 -25.44 -6.89
N LEU A 8 6.81 -24.31 -7.43
CA LEU A 8 6.36 -23.19 -6.62
C LEU A 8 5.25 -23.74 -5.71
N ASN A 9 5.48 -23.73 -4.39
CA ASN A 9 4.47 -24.10 -3.41
C ASN A 9 3.45 -22.95 -3.27
N GLU A 10 2.68 -22.75 -4.34
CA GLU A 10 1.69 -21.69 -4.46
C GLU A 10 0.29 -22.30 -4.59
N SER A 11 -0.66 -21.87 -3.77
CA SER A 11 -2.05 -22.31 -3.83
C SER A 11 -3.02 -21.14 -3.80
N ALA A 12 -4.01 -21.19 -4.69
CA ALA A 12 -5.16 -20.29 -4.72
C ALA A 12 -6.32 -20.89 -3.91
N PHE A 13 -7.09 -20.04 -3.23
CA PHE A 13 -8.26 -20.47 -2.46
C PHE A 13 -9.23 -19.33 -2.25
N ALA A 14 -10.47 -19.70 -1.91
CA ALA A 14 -11.47 -18.79 -1.39
C ALA A 14 -11.61 -19.01 0.13
N PHE A 15 -11.99 -17.95 0.86
CA PHE A 15 -12.30 -17.98 2.29
C PHE A 15 -13.37 -16.95 2.62
N ASP A 16 -14.08 -17.18 3.71
CA ASP A 16 -15.20 -16.34 4.11
C ASP A 16 -14.76 -15.13 4.93
N CYS A 17 -15.43 -13.98 4.70
CA CYS A 17 -15.40 -12.80 5.55
C CYS A 17 -16.81 -12.21 5.62
N GLU A 18 -17.48 -12.40 6.75
CA GLU A 18 -18.85 -11.89 6.97
C GLU A 18 -19.84 -12.24 5.85
N GLY A 19 -19.79 -13.48 5.33
CA GLY A 19 -20.64 -13.95 4.27
C GLY A 19 -20.22 -13.55 2.85
N SER A 20 -19.06 -12.89 2.68
CA SER A 20 -18.46 -12.59 1.38
C SER A 20 -17.28 -13.51 1.13
N SER A 21 -17.19 -14.07 -0.08
CA SER A 21 -16.06 -14.93 -0.50
C SER A 21 -14.88 -14.08 -0.94
N LEU A 22 -13.75 -14.18 -0.23
CA LEU A 22 -12.50 -13.50 -0.54
C LEU A 22 -11.53 -14.46 -1.22
N ILE A 23 -10.72 -13.93 -2.14
CA ILE A 23 -9.73 -14.72 -2.88
C ILE A 23 -8.33 -14.48 -2.31
N GLY A 24 -7.68 -15.58 -1.93
CA GLY A 24 -6.32 -15.60 -1.39
C GLY A 24 -5.36 -16.48 -2.19
N PHE A 25 -4.08 -16.20 -2.04
CA PHE A 25 -2.97 -16.99 -2.57
C PHE A 25 -1.92 -17.16 -1.47
N LEU A 26 -1.66 -18.42 -1.10
CA LEU A 26 -0.56 -18.78 -0.22
C LEU A 26 0.68 -19.12 -1.03
N HIS A 27 1.80 -18.57 -0.62
CA HIS A 27 3.16 -18.96 -1.03
C HIS A 27 3.81 -19.61 0.17
N GLY A 28 3.99 -20.93 0.12
CA GLY A 28 4.55 -21.72 1.22
C GLY A 28 6.06 -21.49 1.33
N GLY A 29 6.49 -21.04 2.50
CA GLY A 29 7.90 -20.93 2.91
C GLY A 29 8.41 -22.17 3.62
N ASP A 30 9.39 -22.00 4.50
CA ASP A 30 9.93 -23.06 5.33
C ASP A 30 8.88 -23.48 6.38
N PRO A 31 8.53 -24.77 6.49
CA PRO A 31 7.57 -25.26 7.50
C PRO A 31 7.98 -24.98 8.95
N SER A 32 9.25 -24.73 9.24
CA SER A 32 9.73 -24.35 10.58
C SER A 32 9.60 -22.84 10.86
N CYS A 33 9.36 -22.02 9.83
CA CYS A 33 9.26 -20.57 9.98
C CYS A 33 7.92 -20.19 10.62
N ASP A 34 7.98 -19.50 11.76
CA ASP A 34 6.80 -19.02 12.49
C ASP A 34 6.34 -17.62 12.07
N VAL A 35 7.03 -17.00 11.10
CA VAL A 35 6.72 -15.67 10.56
C VAL A 35 6.00 -15.79 9.24
N GLY A 36 4.91 -15.03 9.09
CA GLY A 36 4.19 -14.89 7.84
C GLY A 36 4.01 -13.43 7.42
N VAL A 37 4.12 -13.15 6.13
CA VAL A 37 3.83 -11.83 5.56
C VAL A 37 2.46 -11.85 4.89
N LEU A 38 1.55 -11.00 5.36
CA LEU A 38 0.25 -10.76 4.75
C LEU A 38 0.28 -9.44 3.99
N THR A 39 0.02 -9.48 2.68
CA THR A 39 0.02 -8.26 1.87
C THR A 39 -1.37 -7.64 1.83
N ILE A 40 -1.44 -6.33 2.07
CA ILE A 40 -2.66 -5.52 1.97
C ILE A 40 -2.58 -4.73 0.67
N VAL A 41 -3.54 -4.95 -0.21
CA VAL A 41 -3.62 -4.24 -1.50
C VAL A 41 -4.15 -2.83 -1.26
N PRO A 42 -3.55 -1.79 -1.87
CA PRO A 42 -4.15 -0.46 -1.91
C PRO A 42 -5.53 -0.50 -2.58
N GLY A 43 -6.43 0.37 -2.17
CA GLY A 43 -7.73 0.55 -2.83
C GLY A 43 -7.61 1.01 -4.28
N GLY A 44 -8.74 1.06 -4.98
CA GLY A 44 -8.80 1.42 -6.40
C GLY A 44 -8.61 0.21 -7.33
N PRO A 45 -8.16 0.38 -8.56
CA PRO A 45 -8.13 -0.69 -9.58
C PRO A 45 -6.92 -1.63 -9.40
N GLN A 46 -6.58 -1.96 -8.16
CA GLN A 46 -5.49 -2.87 -7.84
C GLN A 46 -6.05 -4.17 -7.23
N TYR A 47 -5.28 -5.22 -7.34
CA TYR A 47 -5.60 -6.53 -6.79
C TYR A 47 -4.32 -7.21 -6.28
N ARG A 48 -4.47 -8.38 -5.66
CA ARG A 48 -3.43 -9.15 -4.94
C ARG A 48 -2.06 -9.33 -5.63
N THR A 49 -1.93 -9.07 -6.93
CA THR A 49 -0.63 -9.11 -7.59
C THR A 49 0.16 -7.80 -7.48
N GLY A 50 -0.53 -6.70 -7.17
CA GLY A 50 0.03 -5.35 -7.13
C GLY A 50 0.41 -4.79 -8.50
N VAL A 51 0.80 -3.52 -8.54
CA VAL A 51 1.22 -2.83 -9.77
C VAL A 51 2.43 -3.53 -10.37
N GLY A 52 2.37 -3.86 -11.67
CA GLY A 52 3.45 -4.54 -12.36
C GLY A 52 3.84 -5.89 -11.73
N ARG A 53 2.88 -6.60 -11.12
CA ARG A 53 3.08 -7.87 -10.40
C ARG A 53 4.03 -7.75 -9.18
N GLN A 54 4.14 -6.57 -8.60
CA GLN A 54 5.05 -6.25 -7.50
C GLN A 54 4.87 -7.18 -6.30
N LEU A 55 3.63 -7.39 -5.84
CA LEU A 55 3.36 -8.22 -4.66
C LEU A 55 3.60 -9.71 -4.94
N LEU A 56 3.41 -10.17 -6.18
CA LEU A 56 3.78 -11.51 -6.58
C LEU A 56 5.30 -11.72 -6.56
N ARG A 57 6.06 -10.77 -7.09
CA ARG A 57 7.53 -10.82 -7.07
C ARG A 57 8.09 -10.76 -5.66
N LEU A 58 7.53 -9.88 -4.83
CA LEU A 58 7.84 -9.79 -3.40
C LEU A 58 7.61 -11.14 -2.70
N ALA A 59 6.42 -11.75 -2.89
CA ALA A 59 6.08 -13.02 -2.28
C ALA A 59 7.09 -14.12 -2.62
N ARG A 60 7.42 -14.27 -3.90
CA ARG A 60 8.42 -15.24 -4.36
C ARG A 60 9.82 -14.99 -3.81
N ARG A 61 10.18 -13.71 -3.63
CA ARG A 61 11.46 -13.32 -3.02
C ARG A 61 11.52 -13.72 -1.55
N LEU A 62 10.49 -13.41 -0.78
CA LEU A 62 10.43 -13.72 0.65
C LEU A 62 10.34 -15.23 0.90
N VAL A 63 9.65 -15.97 0.05
CA VAL A 63 9.62 -17.44 0.13
C VAL A 63 11.01 -18.05 -0.09
N ALA A 64 11.83 -17.49 -0.96
CA ALA A 64 13.20 -17.92 -1.14
C ALA A 64 14.07 -17.70 0.13
N ASP A 65 13.65 -16.77 1.01
CA ASP A 65 14.21 -16.54 2.33
C ASP A 65 13.53 -17.40 3.43
N GLY A 66 12.61 -18.31 3.07
CA GLY A 66 11.91 -19.23 3.97
C GLY A 66 10.61 -18.67 4.58
N VAL A 67 10.22 -17.42 4.26
CA VAL A 67 9.04 -16.77 4.86
C VAL A 67 7.76 -17.18 4.13
N HIS A 68 6.73 -17.60 4.89
CA HIS A 68 5.41 -17.77 4.31
C HIS A 68 4.79 -16.44 3.90
N VAL A 69 4.15 -16.38 2.73
CA VAL A 69 3.48 -15.14 2.27
C VAL A 69 2.06 -15.43 1.81
N MET A 70 1.10 -14.67 2.31
CA MET A 70 -0.25 -14.67 1.80
C MET A 70 -0.58 -13.34 1.14
N ARG A 71 -1.14 -13.42 -0.06
CA ARG A 71 -1.69 -12.28 -0.79
C ARG A 71 -3.19 -12.49 -0.95
N PHE A 72 -4.00 -11.48 -0.73
CA PHE A 72 -5.44 -11.59 -0.89
C PHE A 72 -6.05 -10.32 -1.45
N ASP A 73 -7.24 -10.43 -1.99
CA ASP A 73 -8.10 -9.31 -2.36
C ASP A 73 -9.13 -9.13 -1.23
N HIS A 74 -9.20 -7.95 -0.64
CA HIS A 74 -10.27 -7.64 0.31
C HIS A 74 -11.61 -7.38 -0.39
N ARG A 75 -12.70 -7.31 0.34
CA ARG A 75 -14.06 -7.14 -0.21
C ARG A 75 -14.12 -6.04 -1.26
N GLY A 76 -14.75 -6.34 -2.41
CA GLY A 76 -14.95 -5.43 -3.52
C GLY A 76 -13.72 -5.14 -4.36
N LEU A 77 -12.61 -5.87 -4.18
CA LEU A 77 -11.42 -5.76 -5.03
C LEU A 77 -11.08 -7.10 -5.71
N GLY A 78 -10.47 -7.02 -6.88
CA GLY A 78 -10.03 -8.17 -7.67
C GLY A 78 -11.18 -9.12 -7.97
N ASP A 79 -11.03 -10.38 -7.52
CA ASP A 79 -12.04 -11.43 -7.70
C ASP A 79 -12.82 -11.71 -6.39
N SER A 80 -12.64 -10.90 -5.34
CA SER A 80 -13.36 -11.02 -4.07
C SER A 80 -14.73 -10.38 -4.14
N GLU A 81 -15.71 -11.03 -3.50
CA GLU A 81 -17.07 -10.52 -3.37
C GLU A 81 -17.18 -9.33 -2.43
N GLY A 82 -18.40 -8.79 -2.31
CA GLY A 82 -18.72 -7.70 -1.40
C GLY A 82 -18.46 -6.32 -1.99
N GLU A 83 -18.43 -5.31 -1.13
CA GLU A 83 -18.28 -3.91 -1.50
C GLU A 83 -17.04 -3.29 -0.86
N PHE A 84 -16.24 -2.57 -1.64
CA PHE A 84 -15.12 -1.79 -1.13
C PHE A 84 -15.62 -0.49 -0.48
N ARG A 85 -15.54 -0.42 0.84
CA ARG A 85 -15.97 0.74 1.65
C ARG A 85 -14.84 1.71 1.97
N GLY A 86 -13.64 1.45 1.47
CA GLY A 86 -12.44 2.23 1.76
C GLY A 86 -11.49 1.52 2.73
N PHE A 87 -10.23 1.85 2.65
CA PHE A 87 -9.16 1.20 3.43
C PHE A 87 -9.31 1.38 4.96
N GLN A 88 -10.09 2.35 5.42
CA GLN A 88 -10.40 2.55 6.83
C GLN A 88 -11.31 1.44 7.40
N TYR A 89 -11.96 0.66 6.56
CA TYR A 89 -13.00 -0.30 6.94
C TYR A 89 -12.66 -1.76 6.62
N ILE A 90 -11.39 -2.05 6.28
CA ILE A 90 -10.94 -3.42 5.91
C ILE A 90 -10.36 -4.22 7.08
N LYS A 91 -10.61 -3.80 8.33
CA LYS A 91 -10.11 -4.52 9.52
C LYS A 91 -10.55 -5.99 9.51
N ASP A 92 -11.82 -6.23 9.29
CA ASP A 92 -12.41 -7.57 9.36
C ASP A 92 -11.91 -8.46 8.22
N ASP A 93 -11.66 -7.88 7.04
CA ASP A 93 -11.00 -8.57 5.92
C ASP A 93 -9.57 -9.01 6.27
N ILE A 94 -8.80 -8.13 6.96
CA ILE A 94 -7.44 -8.46 7.41
C ILE A 94 -7.48 -9.55 8.47
N GLU A 95 -8.41 -9.48 9.42
CA GLU A 95 -8.59 -10.45 10.49
C GLU A 95 -8.97 -11.84 9.94
N ALA A 96 -9.93 -11.89 9.01
CA ALA A 96 -10.31 -13.12 8.32
C ALA A 96 -9.12 -13.70 7.51
N ALA A 97 -8.36 -12.84 6.82
CA ALA A 97 -7.17 -13.25 6.08
C ALA A 97 -6.07 -13.81 7.01
N ILE A 98 -5.85 -13.21 8.19
CA ILE A 98 -4.89 -13.74 9.19
C ILE A 98 -5.34 -15.11 9.69
N ALA A 99 -6.63 -15.29 10.02
CA ALA A 99 -7.18 -16.56 10.47
C ALA A 99 -6.99 -17.65 9.41
N GLU A 100 -7.32 -17.36 8.15
CA GLU A 100 -7.14 -18.31 7.04
C GLU A 100 -5.67 -18.59 6.74
N PHE A 101 -4.79 -17.61 6.86
CA PHE A 101 -3.34 -17.78 6.70
C PHE A 101 -2.80 -18.77 7.72
N LYS A 102 -3.13 -18.56 9.00
CA LYS A 102 -2.70 -19.47 10.11
C LYS A 102 -3.29 -20.88 9.96
N ARG A 103 -4.52 -20.99 9.45
CA ARG A 103 -5.16 -22.29 9.18
C ARG A 103 -4.41 -23.07 8.09
N ARG A 104 -3.92 -22.40 7.04
CA ARG A 104 -3.20 -23.02 5.91
C ARG A 104 -1.71 -23.21 6.18
N ALA A 105 -1.11 -22.37 6.98
CA ALA A 105 0.29 -22.45 7.40
C ALA A 105 0.35 -22.45 8.95
N PRO A 106 0.10 -23.60 9.61
CA PRO A 106 -0.02 -23.69 11.07
C PRO A 106 1.24 -23.32 11.85
N SER A 107 2.41 -23.34 11.22
CA SER A 107 3.66 -22.85 11.82
C SER A 107 3.63 -21.34 12.03
N VAL A 108 2.90 -20.57 11.21
CA VAL A 108 2.85 -19.11 11.31
C VAL A 108 2.14 -18.67 12.60
N LYS A 109 2.88 -17.98 13.46
CA LYS A 109 2.41 -17.40 14.72
C LYS A 109 2.51 -15.87 14.72
N ARG A 110 3.47 -15.32 14.01
CA ARG A 110 3.80 -13.89 13.95
C ARG A 110 3.51 -13.35 12.55
N ILE A 111 2.69 -12.33 12.48
CA ILE A 111 2.26 -11.74 11.20
C ILE A 111 2.96 -10.39 10.97
N ILE A 112 3.52 -10.23 9.79
CA ILE A 112 3.99 -8.95 9.26
C ILE A 112 2.95 -8.47 8.24
N LEU A 113 2.34 -7.31 8.46
CA LEU A 113 1.49 -6.66 7.47
C LEU A 113 2.35 -5.86 6.49
N TRP A 114 2.19 -6.14 5.20
CA TRP A 114 2.86 -5.38 4.14
C TRP A 114 1.83 -4.59 3.34
N GLY A 115 1.93 -3.27 3.36
CA GLY A 115 1.04 -2.40 2.58
C GLY A 115 1.79 -1.28 1.88
N GLY A 116 1.27 -0.86 0.74
CA GLY A 116 1.70 0.36 0.04
C GLY A 116 0.57 1.39 0.03
N CYS A 117 0.87 2.68 0.02
CA CYS A 117 -0.08 3.78 -0.05
C CYS A 117 -1.18 3.67 1.03
N ASP A 118 -2.47 3.63 0.65
CA ASP A 118 -3.61 3.44 1.55
C ASP A 118 -3.63 2.04 2.21
N GLY A 119 -3.06 1.00 1.59
CA GLY A 119 -2.82 -0.28 2.23
C GLY A 119 -1.83 -0.20 3.41
N ALA A 120 -0.82 0.66 3.31
CA ALA A 120 0.09 0.96 4.43
C ALA A 120 -0.64 1.71 5.55
N SER A 121 -1.50 2.65 5.18
CA SER A 121 -2.34 3.38 6.14
C SER A 121 -3.35 2.46 6.84
N ALA A 122 -3.96 1.52 6.10
CA ALA A 122 -4.81 0.49 6.68
C ALA A 122 -4.06 -0.38 7.70
N ALA A 123 -2.84 -0.82 7.38
CA ALA A 123 -2.00 -1.55 8.32
C ALA A 123 -1.76 -0.75 9.61
N ILE A 124 -1.40 0.53 9.50
CA ILE A 124 -1.19 1.42 10.66
C ILE A 124 -2.47 1.60 11.48
N LEU A 125 -3.61 1.78 10.82
CA LEU A 125 -4.91 1.98 11.48
C LEU A 125 -5.37 0.76 12.27
N HIS A 126 -5.04 -0.45 11.82
CA HIS A 126 -5.67 -1.66 12.32
C HIS A 126 -4.74 -2.58 13.10
N ALA A 127 -3.40 -2.55 12.87
CA ALA A 127 -2.46 -3.49 13.45
C ALA A 127 -2.52 -3.59 14.98
N HIS A 128 -2.76 -2.47 15.67
CA HIS A 128 -2.86 -2.46 17.14
C HIS A 128 -4.08 -3.23 17.69
N LYS A 129 -5.04 -3.58 16.84
CA LYS A 129 -6.24 -4.37 17.16
C LYS A 129 -6.10 -5.85 16.80
N LEU A 130 -4.98 -6.23 16.21
CA LEU A 130 -4.70 -7.56 15.67
C LEU A 130 -3.55 -8.18 16.43
N PRO A 131 -3.81 -9.07 17.40
CA PRO A 131 -2.80 -9.51 18.39
C PRO A 131 -1.63 -10.29 17.77
N ASP A 132 -1.85 -10.97 16.65
CA ASP A 132 -0.81 -11.73 15.95
C ASP A 132 0.14 -10.86 15.13
N VAL A 133 -0.21 -9.57 14.92
CA VAL A 133 0.59 -8.64 14.12
C VAL A 133 1.73 -8.08 14.96
N VAL A 134 2.94 -8.46 14.60
CA VAL A 134 4.18 -8.03 15.27
C VAL A 134 4.93 -6.94 14.51
N CYS A 135 4.59 -6.74 13.25
CA CYS A 135 5.31 -5.79 12.38
C CYS A 135 4.42 -5.23 11.26
N ILE A 136 4.74 -4.01 10.86
CA ILE A 136 4.21 -3.37 9.66
C ILE A 136 5.37 -3.00 8.74
N VAL A 137 5.28 -3.35 7.45
CA VAL A 137 6.10 -2.76 6.39
C VAL A 137 5.21 -1.80 5.60
N ALA A 138 5.45 -0.50 5.77
CA ALA A 138 4.61 0.58 5.28
C ALA A 138 5.31 1.34 4.14
N GLY A 139 4.90 1.07 2.89
CA GLY A 139 5.41 1.75 1.72
C GLY A 139 4.62 3.04 1.42
N ASN A 140 5.27 4.21 1.45
CA ASN A 140 4.65 5.51 1.13
C ASN A 140 3.24 5.66 1.74
N PRO A 141 3.05 5.62 3.07
CA PRO A 141 1.73 5.68 3.68
C PRO A 141 0.93 6.88 3.20
N PHE A 142 -0.32 6.67 2.84
CA PHE A 142 -1.23 7.73 2.46
C PHE A 142 -1.75 8.45 3.72
N VAL A 143 -1.57 9.77 3.77
CA VAL A 143 -1.95 10.60 4.94
C VAL A 143 -3.00 11.65 4.60
N GLY A 144 -3.63 11.54 3.42
CA GLY A 144 -4.42 12.58 2.78
C GLY A 144 -5.39 13.33 3.68
N SER A 145 -5.28 14.66 3.64
CA SER A 145 -6.37 15.55 3.97
C SER A 145 -7.02 16.03 2.67
N SER A 146 -8.32 16.29 2.70
CA SER A 146 -9.07 16.81 1.53
C SER A 146 -8.54 18.16 1.01
N THR A 147 -7.79 18.88 1.83
CA THR A 147 -7.12 20.14 1.47
C THR A 147 -5.75 19.93 0.83
N SER A 148 -5.03 18.85 1.14
CA SER A 148 -3.72 18.56 0.57
C SER A 148 -3.82 18.04 -0.86
N THR A 149 -4.83 17.22 -1.15
CA THR A 149 -5.01 16.61 -2.48
C THR A 149 -5.26 17.66 -3.56
N SER A 150 -6.01 18.73 -3.27
CA SER A 150 -6.23 19.83 -4.22
C SER A 150 -4.97 20.69 -4.41
N LYS A 151 -4.24 21.01 -3.33
CA LYS A 151 -2.98 21.76 -3.39
C LYS A 151 -1.85 20.93 -4.01
N ALA A 152 -1.74 19.65 -3.67
CA ALA A 152 -0.77 18.74 -4.26
C ALA A 152 -1.00 18.55 -5.76
N ARG A 153 -2.26 18.40 -6.19
CA ARG A 153 -2.63 18.34 -7.61
C ARG A 153 -2.28 19.66 -8.32
N GLN A 154 -2.53 20.79 -7.69
CA GLN A 154 -2.19 22.12 -8.23
C GLN A 154 -0.66 22.32 -8.33
N MET A 155 0.10 21.94 -7.31
CA MET A 155 1.57 22.00 -7.31
C MET A 155 2.19 21.02 -8.33
N HIS A 156 1.61 19.84 -8.52
CA HIS A 156 2.04 18.89 -9.54
C HIS A 156 1.86 19.45 -10.95
N TYR A 157 0.73 20.13 -11.24
CA TYR A 157 0.52 20.82 -12.51
C TYR A 157 1.52 21.97 -12.70
N LEU A 158 1.78 22.77 -11.65
CA LEU A 158 2.75 23.87 -11.71
C LEU A 158 4.19 23.36 -11.90
N ALA A 159 4.57 22.26 -11.21
CA ALA A 159 5.87 21.62 -11.40
C ALA A 159 6.04 21.05 -12.81
N ARG A 160 4.98 20.49 -13.41
CA ARG A 160 4.99 19.96 -14.76
C ARG A 160 5.12 21.04 -15.82
N ILE A 161 4.48 22.20 -15.61
CA ILE A 161 4.61 23.38 -16.48
C ILE A 161 6.03 23.99 -16.40
N ARG A 162 6.73 23.84 -15.28
CA ARG A 162 8.13 24.31 -15.12
C ARG A 162 9.18 23.40 -15.78
N GLN A 163 8.84 22.18 -16.17
CA GLN A 163 9.80 21.27 -16.80
C GLN A 163 10.03 21.63 -18.27
N LYS A 164 11.29 21.88 -18.67
CA LYS A 164 11.69 22.11 -20.07
C LYS A 164 11.18 21.02 -21.02
N SER A 165 11.11 19.78 -20.56
CA SER A 165 10.60 18.63 -21.33
C SER A 165 9.11 18.77 -21.69
N PHE A 166 8.29 19.42 -20.87
CA PHE A 166 6.89 19.69 -21.17
C PHE A 166 6.76 20.65 -22.36
N TRP A 167 7.52 21.75 -22.34
CA TRP A 167 7.52 22.74 -23.42
C TRP A 167 8.10 22.20 -24.72
N MET A 168 9.16 21.36 -24.64
CA MET A 168 9.71 20.68 -25.82
C MET A 168 8.72 19.71 -26.48
N LYS A 169 7.94 18.96 -25.70
CA LYS A 169 6.90 18.08 -26.22
C LYS A 169 5.71 18.85 -26.80
N LEU A 170 5.38 20.00 -26.21
CA LEU A 170 4.35 20.90 -26.73
C LEU A 170 4.78 21.51 -28.07
N LEU A 171 6.05 21.96 -28.19
CA LEU A 171 6.63 22.51 -29.41
C LEU A 171 6.79 21.46 -30.53
N LYS A 172 6.99 20.17 -30.15
CA LYS A 172 7.09 19.08 -31.14
C LYS A 172 5.74 18.53 -31.61
N LEU A 173 4.62 19.19 -31.25
CA LEU A 173 3.26 18.77 -31.63
C LEU A 173 2.94 17.27 -31.36
N GLU A 174 3.61 16.65 -30.39
CA GLU A 174 3.38 15.25 -30.00
C GLU A 174 2.04 15.06 -29.25
N TYR A 175 1.37 16.15 -28.87
CA TYR A 175 0.02 16.13 -28.31
C TYR A 175 -1.03 16.46 -29.37
N LYS A 176 -2.00 15.58 -29.58
CA LYS A 176 -3.21 15.89 -30.38
C LYS A 176 -4.02 16.96 -29.64
N LEU A 177 -3.78 18.20 -29.94
CA LEU A 177 -4.44 19.39 -29.35
C LEU A 177 -5.98 19.35 -29.42
N GLY A 178 -6.55 18.60 -30.39
CA GLY A 178 -8.00 18.45 -30.55
C GLY A 178 -8.70 17.82 -29.35
N ASP A 179 -8.11 16.83 -28.73
CA ASP A 179 -8.73 16.10 -27.61
C ASP A 179 -8.73 16.92 -26.31
N TYR A 180 -7.73 17.79 -26.14
CA TYR A 180 -7.65 18.69 -24.98
C TYR A 180 -8.56 19.91 -25.09
N ALA A 181 -8.72 20.46 -26.28
CA ALA A 181 -9.65 21.58 -26.55
C ALA A 181 -11.10 21.15 -26.32
N ALA A 182 -11.48 19.94 -26.76
CA ALA A 182 -12.82 19.39 -26.55
C ALA A 182 -13.10 19.16 -25.05
N GLY A 183 -12.13 18.69 -24.27
CA GLY A 183 -12.24 18.51 -22.81
C GLY A 183 -12.36 19.83 -22.06
N ALA A 184 -11.58 20.85 -22.44
CA ALA A 184 -11.62 22.17 -21.82
C ALA A 184 -12.95 22.90 -22.09
N VAL A 185 -13.42 22.87 -23.34
CA VAL A 185 -14.73 23.44 -23.72
C VAL A 185 -15.88 22.73 -23.02
N LYS A 186 -15.82 21.40 -22.89
CA LYS A 186 -16.82 20.61 -22.17
C LYS A 186 -16.85 20.97 -20.68
N SER A 187 -15.71 21.18 -20.04
CA SER A 187 -15.61 21.54 -18.62
C SER A 187 -16.10 22.98 -18.35
N ILE A 188 -15.82 23.93 -19.25
CA ILE A 188 -16.32 25.30 -19.15
C ILE A 188 -17.86 25.33 -19.37
N ARG A 189 -18.35 24.57 -20.34
CA ARG A 189 -19.79 24.46 -20.62
C ARG A 189 -20.57 23.79 -19.48
N GLN A 190 -19.96 22.86 -18.75
CA GLN A 190 -20.54 22.26 -17.53
C GLN A 190 -20.57 23.23 -16.33
N ARG A 191 -19.63 24.17 -16.24
CA ARG A 191 -19.63 25.20 -15.17
C ARG A 191 -20.66 26.30 -15.39
N LEU A 192 -21.09 26.51 -16.63
CA LEU A 192 -22.07 27.54 -17.02
C LEU A 192 -23.53 27.03 -17.07
N LYS A 193 -23.77 25.72 -16.86
CA LYS A 193 -25.14 25.21 -16.76
C LYS A 193 -25.68 25.38 -15.32
N PRO A 194 -26.92 25.86 -15.15
CA PRO A 194 -27.56 25.93 -13.84
C PRO A 194 -27.65 24.51 -13.25
N LYS A 195 -27.26 24.40 -11.96
CA LYS A 195 -27.23 23.14 -11.24
C LYS A 195 -28.64 22.56 -11.11
N ASN A 196 -28.91 21.49 -11.87
CA ASN A 196 -30.11 20.70 -11.71
C ASN A 196 -29.85 19.64 -10.64
N PRO A 197 -30.56 19.55 -9.50
CA PRO A 197 -30.22 18.71 -8.38
C PRO A 197 -30.41 17.20 -8.60
N LYS A 198 -30.90 16.76 -9.77
CA LYS A 198 -31.24 15.35 -10.06
C LYS A 198 -30.24 14.58 -10.94
N ALA A 199 -29.10 15.17 -11.34
CA ALA A 199 -28.08 14.47 -12.14
C ALA A 199 -26.80 14.29 -11.32
N ARG A 200 -26.90 13.52 -10.23
CA ARG A 200 -25.77 13.11 -9.38
C ARG A 200 -25.78 11.59 -9.18
N GLN A 201 -25.71 10.87 -10.28
CA GLN A 201 -25.41 9.45 -10.29
C GLN A 201 -24.62 9.20 -11.56
N ASP A 202 -23.33 8.97 -11.43
CA ASP A 202 -22.37 8.36 -12.34
C ASP A 202 -21.01 9.09 -12.33
N SER A 203 -20.54 9.45 -11.13
CA SER A 203 -19.12 9.57 -10.85
C SER A 203 -18.93 8.97 -9.46
N GLU A 204 -18.44 7.74 -9.40
CA GLU A 204 -18.11 7.09 -8.14
C GLU A 204 -17.25 8.02 -7.29
N PRO A 205 -17.67 8.35 -6.05
CA PRO A 205 -16.80 9.01 -5.11
C PRO A 205 -15.72 7.98 -4.78
N GLN A 206 -14.45 8.31 -5.01
CA GLN A 206 -13.37 7.57 -4.37
C GLN A 206 -13.71 7.52 -2.88
N ALA A 207 -14.08 6.35 -2.39
CA ALA A 207 -14.43 6.13 -1.00
C ALA A 207 -13.23 6.57 -0.15
N GLY A 208 -13.41 7.60 0.69
CA GLY A 208 -12.37 8.16 1.53
C GLY A 208 -11.98 9.63 1.26
N ALA A 209 -12.48 10.27 0.21
CA ALA A 209 -12.19 11.67 -0.07
C ALA A 209 -13.07 12.63 0.77
N GLY A 210 -12.82 12.74 2.09
CA GLY A 210 -13.60 13.71 2.91
C GLY A 210 -13.31 13.74 4.39
N LYS A 211 -12.78 12.68 4.99
CA LYS A 211 -12.42 12.68 6.42
C LYS A 211 -10.92 12.83 6.60
N ASP A 212 -10.51 13.74 7.47
CA ASP A 212 -9.15 13.81 7.98
C ASP A 212 -8.96 12.64 8.96
N PHE A 213 -8.29 11.58 8.48
CA PHE A 213 -7.97 10.40 9.29
C PHE A 213 -6.56 10.45 9.90
N SER A 214 -5.91 11.61 9.84
CA SER A 214 -4.57 11.79 10.41
C SER A 214 -4.53 11.55 11.91
N ALA A 215 -5.61 11.90 12.63
CA ALA A 215 -5.75 11.62 14.05
C ALA A 215 -5.83 10.10 14.33
N ASP A 216 -6.55 9.35 13.50
CA ASP A 216 -6.68 7.90 13.62
C ASP A 216 -5.35 7.20 13.30
N LEU A 217 -4.61 7.67 12.27
CA LEU A 217 -3.27 7.18 11.98
C LEU A 217 -2.31 7.44 13.14
N LEU A 218 -2.34 8.65 13.72
CA LEU A 218 -1.53 8.98 14.90
C LEU A 218 -1.87 8.06 16.08
N ALA A 219 -3.15 7.80 16.31
CA ALA A 219 -3.59 6.87 17.35
C ALA A 219 -3.07 5.44 17.07
N GLY A 220 -3.18 4.95 15.83
CA GLY A 220 -2.63 3.67 15.41
C GLY A 220 -1.13 3.56 15.67
N LEU A 221 -0.34 4.57 15.27
CA LEU A 221 1.11 4.60 15.55
C LEU A 221 1.42 4.59 17.04
N LYS A 222 0.66 5.34 17.87
CA LYS A 222 0.85 5.37 19.33
C LYS A 222 0.52 4.04 19.99
N MET A 223 -0.55 3.39 19.55
CA MET A 223 -1.08 2.18 20.18
C MET A 223 -0.38 0.91 19.71
N PHE A 224 0.23 0.91 18.54
CA PHE A 224 0.92 -0.27 18.03
C PHE A 224 2.25 -0.47 18.75
N ASN A 225 2.44 -1.69 19.31
CA ASN A 225 3.63 -2.04 20.11
C ASN A 225 4.64 -2.90 19.34
N GLY A 226 4.37 -3.23 18.07
CA GLY A 226 5.30 -3.95 17.21
C GLY A 226 6.31 -3.02 16.52
N LYS A 227 7.10 -3.61 15.62
CA LYS A 227 8.06 -2.84 14.80
C LYS A 227 7.38 -2.27 13.55
N ILE A 228 7.83 -1.11 13.08
CA ILE A 228 7.40 -0.56 11.79
C ILE A 228 8.63 -0.24 10.93
N LEU A 229 8.63 -0.75 9.71
CA LEU A 229 9.56 -0.35 8.66
C LEU A 229 8.85 0.56 7.67
N PHE A 230 9.20 1.83 7.63
CA PHE A 230 8.74 2.78 6.62
C PHE A 230 9.65 2.70 5.39
N LEU A 231 9.07 2.44 4.23
CA LEU A 231 9.75 2.45 2.92
C LEU A 231 9.29 3.67 2.15
N MET A 232 10.15 4.68 2.03
CA MET A 232 9.77 5.97 1.45
C MET A 232 10.44 6.17 0.10
N GLY A 233 9.65 6.48 -0.93
CA GLY A 233 10.17 6.82 -2.24
C GLY A 233 10.68 8.27 -2.27
N ASP A 234 11.87 8.51 -2.83
CA ASP A 234 12.50 9.83 -2.91
C ASP A 234 11.93 10.71 -4.03
N ARG A 235 11.13 10.14 -4.95
CA ARG A 235 10.54 10.84 -6.10
C ARG A 235 9.05 11.08 -5.98
N PHE A 236 8.51 11.04 -4.77
CA PHE A 236 7.08 11.10 -4.60
C PHE A 236 6.63 12.21 -3.63
N LEU A 237 5.65 13.01 -4.09
CA LEU A 237 5.16 14.17 -3.34
C LEU A 237 4.49 13.79 -2.01
N LEU A 238 3.82 12.61 -1.93
CA LEU A 238 3.16 12.16 -0.70
C LEU A 238 4.17 11.73 0.38
N SER A 239 5.38 11.32 0.00
CA SER A 239 6.47 11.13 0.97
C SER A 239 6.77 12.45 1.68
N THR A 240 6.79 13.55 0.92
CA THR A 240 6.94 14.91 1.47
C THR A 240 5.74 15.32 2.33
N GLU A 241 4.53 14.91 2.00
CA GLU A 241 3.33 15.18 2.81
C GLU A 241 3.37 14.41 4.13
N PHE A 242 3.79 13.16 4.11
CA PHE A 242 4.01 12.37 5.32
C PHE A 242 5.08 13.03 6.21
N ASP A 243 6.20 13.46 5.64
CA ASP A 243 7.27 14.13 6.36
C ASP A 243 6.80 15.47 6.98
N ARG A 244 5.98 16.23 6.25
CA ARG A 244 5.37 17.46 6.78
C ARG A 244 4.42 17.15 7.92
N LEU A 245 3.61 16.09 7.81
CA LEU A 245 2.71 15.66 8.87
C LEU A 245 3.50 15.28 10.13
N VAL A 246 4.51 14.44 9.98
CA VAL A 246 5.42 14.06 11.08
C VAL A 246 6.06 15.30 11.72
N SER A 247 6.50 16.26 10.91
CA SER A 247 7.15 17.49 11.40
C SER A 247 6.16 18.48 12.04
N SER A 248 4.86 18.37 11.74
CA SER A 248 3.84 19.37 12.10
C SER A 248 3.59 19.48 13.60
N SER A 249 3.80 18.40 14.35
CA SER A 249 3.52 18.41 15.78
C SER A 249 4.46 17.53 16.60
N PRO A 250 4.69 17.86 17.90
CA PRO A 250 5.45 17.01 18.80
C PRO A 250 4.87 15.61 18.95
N ALA A 251 3.53 15.46 18.91
CA ALA A 251 2.85 14.18 19.03
C ALA A 251 3.16 13.23 17.86
N TRP A 252 3.21 13.76 16.63
CA TRP A 252 3.60 12.99 15.45
C TRP A 252 5.07 12.60 15.48
N ARG A 253 5.96 13.54 15.83
CA ARG A 253 7.39 13.24 15.97
C ARG A 253 7.64 12.14 17.00
N ALA A 254 7.02 12.24 18.17
CA ALA A 254 7.16 11.24 19.22
C ALA A 254 6.63 9.87 18.79
N ALA A 255 5.47 9.80 18.13
CA ALA A 255 4.89 8.56 17.65
C ALA A 255 5.75 7.90 16.56
N TYR A 256 6.30 8.69 15.64
CA TYR A 256 7.15 8.21 14.56
C TYR A 256 8.55 7.77 15.02
N SER A 257 9.04 8.34 16.13
CA SER A 257 10.36 8.03 16.70
C SER A 257 10.32 6.95 17.79
N LYS A 258 9.25 6.15 17.85
CA LYS A 258 9.17 5.04 18.82
C LYS A 258 10.30 4.03 18.60
N PRO A 259 10.84 3.42 19.68
CA PRO A 259 11.76 2.29 19.54
C PRO A 259 11.17 1.19 18.65
N GLY A 260 11.96 0.67 17.71
CA GLY A 260 11.51 -0.36 16.75
C GLY A 260 10.89 0.21 15.47
N TYR A 261 10.71 1.53 15.34
CA TYR A 261 10.31 2.18 14.11
C TYR A 261 11.54 2.64 13.33
N GLN A 262 11.63 2.21 12.08
CA GLN A 262 12.75 2.52 11.18
C GLN A 262 12.24 3.05 9.85
N ARG A 263 13.06 3.86 9.19
CA ARG A 263 12.82 4.38 7.85
C ARG A 263 13.96 3.99 6.91
N LEU A 264 13.59 3.57 5.71
CA LEU A 264 14.51 3.37 4.61
C LEU A 264 14.01 4.15 3.39
N ASP A 265 14.87 5.00 2.83
CA ASP A 265 14.55 5.76 1.62
C ASP A 265 14.96 4.96 0.39
N ILE A 266 14.01 4.78 -0.52
CA ILE A 266 14.18 3.99 -1.76
C ILE A 266 14.53 4.95 -2.90
N LYS A 267 15.81 4.98 -3.27
CA LYS A 267 16.31 5.82 -4.36
C LYS A 267 15.62 5.50 -5.68
N GLY A 268 15.06 6.52 -6.32
CA GLY A 268 14.29 6.39 -7.56
C GLY A 268 12.87 5.88 -7.35
N GLY A 269 12.42 5.70 -6.11
CA GLY A 269 11.08 5.25 -5.77
C GLY A 269 10.04 6.33 -6.02
N ASP A 270 9.02 6.02 -6.82
CA ASP A 270 7.78 6.79 -6.95
C ASP A 270 6.70 6.26 -5.98
N GLN A 271 5.46 6.68 -6.16
CA GLN A 271 4.33 6.31 -5.29
C GLN A 271 4.20 4.80 -5.07
N VAL A 272 4.36 4.01 -6.12
CA VAL A 272 4.10 2.56 -6.12
C VAL A 272 5.37 1.75 -6.39
N PHE A 273 6.54 2.40 -6.38
CA PHE A 273 7.81 1.78 -6.75
C PHE A 273 7.70 1.09 -8.11
N SER A 274 7.24 1.85 -9.13
CA SER A 274 6.85 1.30 -10.44
C SER A 274 8.01 0.74 -11.25
N THR A 275 9.23 1.24 -11.04
CA THR A 275 10.40 0.80 -11.80
C THR A 275 10.98 -0.50 -11.22
N HIS A 276 11.53 -1.35 -12.09
CA HIS A 276 12.18 -2.60 -11.70
C HIS A 276 13.27 -2.36 -10.64
N ASP A 277 14.13 -1.36 -10.86
CA ASP A 277 15.24 -1.05 -9.96
C ASP A 277 14.77 -0.60 -8.57
N ALA A 278 13.71 0.22 -8.49
CA ALA A 278 13.15 0.63 -7.20
C ALA A 278 12.53 -0.57 -6.47
N GLN A 279 11.85 -1.49 -7.18
CA GLN A 279 11.29 -2.71 -6.61
C GLN A 279 12.39 -3.62 -6.06
N GLU A 280 13.45 -3.89 -6.83
CA GLU A 280 14.56 -4.75 -6.38
C GLU A 280 15.26 -4.17 -5.14
N ARG A 281 15.50 -2.84 -5.11
CA ARG A 281 16.04 -2.19 -3.91
C ARG A 281 15.11 -2.33 -2.71
N MET A 282 13.82 -2.08 -2.91
CA MET A 282 12.81 -2.22 -1.86
C MET A 282 12.76 -3.65 -1.33
N PHE A 283 12.70 -4.66 -2.20
CA PHE A 283 12.67 -6.07 -1.81
C PHE A 283 13.95 -6.47 -1.07
N GLY A 284 15.11 -6.04 -1.59
CA GLY A 284 16.40 -6.37 -0.98
C GLY A 284 16.55 -5.77 0.42
N LEU A 285 16.22 -4.49 0.58
CA LEU A 285 16.34 -3.79 1.87
C LEU A 285 15.33 -4.32 2.88
N ALA A 286 14.06 -4.47 2.49
CA ALA A 286 13.03 -4.96 3.39
C ALA A 286 13.22 -6.44 3.73
N GLY A 287 13.59 -7.29 2.76
CA GLY A 287 13.89 -8.71 3.01
C GLY A 287 15.07 -8.88 3.97
N LYS A 288 16.15 -8.09 3.80
CA LYS A 288 17.26 -8.06 4.74
C LYS A 288 16.80 -7.69 6.14
N TRP A 289 16.01 -6.62 6.26
CA TRP A 289 15.52 -6.14 7.55
C TRP A 289 14.60 -7.17 8.23
N ILE A 290 13.72 -7.84 7.48
CA ILE A 290 12.86 -8.91 8.02
C ILE A 290 13.70 -10.07 8.53
N ARG A 291 14.71 -10.53 7.77
CA ARG A 291 15.60 -11.60 8.21
C ARG A 291 16.31 -11.25 9.53
N GLU A 292 16.93 -10.07 9.58
CA GLU A 292 17.67 -9.60 10.75
C GLU A 292 16.78 -9.40 11.99
N SER A 293 15.52 -9.00 11.77
CA SER A 293 14.58 -8.70 12.85
C SER A 293 13.82 -9.92 13.39
N TYR A 294 13.63 -10.96 12.57
CA TYR A 294 12.67 -12.03 12.87
C TYR A 294 13.14 -13.44 12.56
N LEU A 295 14.13 -13.67 11.70
CA LEU A 295 14.56 -14.99 11.26
C LEU A 295 15.93 -15.40 11.83
N ILE A 296 16.78 -14.44 12.15
CA ILE A 296 18.07 -14.71 12.78
C ILE A 296 17.82 -14.61 14.30
N GLU A 297 18.02 -15.71 15.03
CA GLU A 297 18.06 -15.61 16.49
C GLU A 297 19.19 -14.64 16.87
N PRO A 298 18.93 -13.68 17.79
CA PRO A 298 20.04 -12.89 18.32
C PRO A 298 21.03 -13.87 18.94
N ALA A 299 22.31 -13.77 18.52
CA ALA A 299 23.36 -14.57 19.15
C ALA A 299 23.20 -14.43 20.67
N ARG A 300 23.00 -15.58 21.35
CA ARG A 300 22.88 -15.60 22.81
C ARG A 300 24.18 -15.01 23.35
N ALA A 301 24.08 -13.81 23.92
CA ALA A 301 25.20 -13.13 24.60
C ALA A 301 25.49 -13.83 25.94
#